data_ed1f17ba175b1d4c4aa1692f03b4a07f
#
_entry.id   ed1f17ba175b1d4c4aa1692f03b4a07f
#
_cell.length_a   1.000
_cell.length_b   1.000
_cell.length_c   1.000
_cell.angle_alpha   90.00
_cell.angle_beta   90.00
_cell.angle_gamma   90.00
#
_symmetry.space_group_name_H-M   'P 1'
#
loop_
_entity.id
_entity.type
_entity.pdbx_description
1 polymer ?
#
loop_
_entity_poly.entity_id
_entity_poly.type
_entity_poly.pdbx_seq_one_letter_code
_entity_poly.pdbx_strand_id
1 'polypeptide(L)'
;NEYGSYGTDKPYVSAIRDTVRAAGFTEVPLFQCDWSSNFLNNGLDDLLWTVNFGTGADIDKQFAKLKEVRPDAPLMCSEFWSGWFDHWGRKHETRDGQIMVDGLKEMMDKGISFSLYMTHGGTTFGWWGGANNPAYSAMCSSYDYDAPISEAGWTTDKYFALRNMLKDYMDEGQTLPEVPEALPVMEVPAIKFTQVAPLINNLPEPKQTEEIRPMEKFDQGWGSILYRTRLPEDVKAGTILKITEQHDWTQIFADGKLLGRLDRRGGEQELTLPALKAGTQLDLLVEAMGRVNFDKSIHDRKGITEKVELVNGKNAETLKG
;
A
#
# COMPACT_ATOMS: atom_id res chain seq x y z
N ASN A 1 14.05 -8.06 0.82
CA ASN A 1 12.74 -8.70 0.91
C ASN A 1 12.10 -8.78 -0.48
N GLU A 2 11.72 -9.98 -0.93
CA GLU A 2 10.95 -10.27 -2.15
C GLU A 2 11.48 -9.62 -3.44
N TYR A 3 12.79 -9.43 -3.52
CA TYR A 3 13.43 -8.78 -4.66
C TYR A 3 13.18 -9.53 -5.99
N GLY A 4 13.01 -10.85 -5.95
CA GLY A 4 12.70 -11.65 -7.12
C GLY A 4 11.41 -11.29 -7.85
N SER A 5 10.49 -10.56 -7.18
CA SER A 5 9.29 -9.96 -7.81
C SER A 5 9.62 -8.71 -8.64
N TYR A 6 10.79 -8.09 -8.45
CA TYR A 6 11.22 -6.85 -9.12
C TYR A 6 12.32 -7.08 -10.14
N GLY A 7 13.25 -7.97 -9.86
CA GLY A 7 14.41 -8.16 -10.72
C GLY A 7 15.27 -9.35 -10.34
N THR A 8 16.39 -9.49 -11.07
CA THR A 8 17.34 -10.62 -10.95
C THR A 8 18.79 -10.13 -10.86
N ASP A 9 19.03 -8.90 -10.42
CA ASP A 9 20.35 -8.28 -10.35
C ASP A 9 21.11 -8.75 -9.09
N LYS A 10 21.87 -9.83 -9.17
CA LYS A 10 22.73 -10.33 -8.10
C LYS A 10 23.76 -9.30 -7.60
N PRO A 11 24.44 -8.51 -8.47
CA PRO A 11 25.30 -7.41 -8.02
C PRO A 11 24.60 -6.43 -7.08
N TYR A 12 23.34 -6.06 -7.36
CA TYR A 12 22.55 -5.21 -6.47
C TYR A 12 22.31 -5.86 -5.10
N VAL A 13 21.87 -7.12 -5.07
CA VAL A 13 21.65 -7.86 -3.80
C VAL A 13 22.95 -8.00 -3.02
N SER A 14 24.07 -8.27 -3.72
CA SER A 14 25.40 -8.33 -3.11
C SER A 14 25.82 -7.00 -2.48
N ALA A 15 25.59 -5.88 -3.18
CA ALA A 15 25.89 -4.55 -2.66
C ALA A 15 25.09 -4.22 -1.39
N ILE A 16 23.81 -4.62 -1.32
CA ILE A 16 22.99 -4.49 -0.11
C ILE A 16 23.58 -5.31 1.05
N ARG A 17 23.89 -6.59 0.83
CA ARG A 17 24.54 -7.45 1.84
C ARG A 17 25.84 -6.83 2.35
N ASP A 18 26.71 -6.39 1.44
CA ASP A 18 28.02 -5.83 1.79
C ASP A 18 27.87 -4.51 2.57
N THR A 19 26.88 -3.69 2.22
CA THR A 19 26.53 -2.47 2.96
C THR A 19 26.07 -2.79 4.38
N VAL A 20 25.21 -3.80 4.56
CA VAL A 20 24.75 -4.25 5.89
C VAL A 20 25.93 -4.74 6.72
N ARG A 21 26.84 -5.54 6.14
CA ARG A 21 28.06 -5.99 6.82
C ARG A 21 28.99 -4.82 7.18
N ALA A 22 29.19 -3.88 6.27
CA ALA A 22 30.00 -2.67 6.52
C ALA A 22 29.40 -1.75 7.59
N ALA A 23 28.09 -1.76 7.76
CA ALA A 23 27.38 -1.04 8.84
C ALA A 23 27.55 -1.71 10.23
N GLY A 24 28.25 -2.84 10.34
CA GLY A 24 28.60 -3.48 11.61
C GLY A 24 27.76 -4.72 11.97
N PHE A 25 26.84 -5.17 11.13
CA PHE A 25 26.06 -6.40 11.34
C PHE A 25 26.87 -7.63 10.92
N THR A 26 28.01 -7.89 11.57
CA THR A 26 28.96 -8.94 11.19
C THR A 26 28.67 -10.28 11.86
N GLU A 27 28.20 -10.27 13.12
CA GLU A 27 28.03 -11.46 13.97
C GLU A 27 26.65 -12.12 13.88
N VAL A 28 25.73 -11.50 13.15
CA VAL A 28 24.36 -12.03 12.98
C VAL A 28 24.20 -12.73 11.63
N PRO A 29 23.41 -13.81 11.55
CA PRO A 29 23.05 -14.40 10.26
C PRO A 29 22.24 -13.38 9.44
N LEU A 30 22.56 -13.28 8.16
CA LEU A 30 21.75 -12.54 7.22
C LEU A 30 20.89 -13.54 6.42
N PHE A 31 19.70 -13.12 6.09
CA PHE A 31 18.83 -13.91 5.24
C PHE A 31 18.26 -13.06 4.09
N GLN A 32 17.94 -13.75 3.02
CA GLN A 32 17.25 -13.22 1.86
C GLN A 32 15.87 -13.89 1.81
N CYS A 33 14.83 -13.07 1.77
CA CYS A 33 13.47 -13.52 1.74
C CYS A 33 12.91 -13.39 0.32
N ASP A 34 12.28 -14.45 -0.18
CA ASP A 34 11.59 -14.43 -1.47
C ASP A 34 10.61 -15.62 -1.58
N TRP A 35 9.95 -15.78 -2.69
CA TRP A 35 9.25 -17.00 -3.03
C TRP A 35 10.25 -18.09 -3.44
N SER A 36 9.98 -19.33 -3.10
CA SER A 36 10.92 -20.46 -3.29
C SER A 36 11.51 -20.55 -4.70
N SER A 37 10.72 -20.21 -5.73
CA SER A 37 11.16 -20.21 -7.13
C SER A 37 12.07 -19.05 -7.53
N ASN A 38 12.04 -17.93 -6.80
CA ASN A 38 12.72 -16.69 -7.19
C ASN A 38 14.23 -16.72 -6.87
N PHE A 39 14.66 -17.53 -5.92
CA PHE A 39 16.08 -17.65 -5.52
C PHE A 39 17.01 -18.13 -6.63
N LEU A 40 16.50 -18.84 -7.62
CA LEU A 40 17.30 -19.37 -8.73
C LEU A 40 18.04 -18.27 -9.50
N ASN A 41 17.46 -17.08 -9.56
CA ASN A 41 17.98 -15.97 -10.35
C ASN A 41 18.73 -14.91 -9.52
N ASN A 42 18.38 -14.73 -8.25
CA ASN A 42 18.89 -13.64 -7.44
C ASN A 42 19.45 -14.06 -6.07
N GLY A 43 19.31 -15.32 -5.67
CA GLY A 43 19.77 -15.81 -4.37
C GLY A 43 21.29 -15.78 -4.24
N LEU A 44 21.78 -15.32 -3.07
CA LEU A 44 23.18 -15.35 -2.70
C LEU A 44 23.47 -16.60 -1.86
N ASP A 45 24.58 -17.30 -2.16
CA ASP A 45 24.85 -18.60 -1.56
C ASP A 45 25.28 -18.53 -0.09
N ASP A 46 25.80 -17.40 0.33
CA ASP A 46 26.22 -17.10 1.69
C ASP A 46 25.09 -16.56 2.61
N LEU A 47 23.88 -16.43 2.09
CA LEU A 47 22.71 -16.02 2.87
C LEU A 47 21.80 -17.23 3.16
N LEU A 48 21.10 -17.16 4.29
CA LEU A 48 19.96 -18.04 4.53
C LEU A 48 18.81 -17.62 3.60
N TRP A 49 18.18 -18.58 2.90
CA TRP A 49 17.03 -18.32 2.07
C TRP A 49 15.75 -18.64 2.85
N THR A 50 14.89 -17.66 2.98
CA THR A 50 13.60 -17.78 3.68
C THR A 50 12.43 -17.52 2.72
N VAL A 51 11.29 -18.14 2.98
CA VAL A 51 10.13 -18.10 2.08
C VAL A 51 8.96 -17.40 2.76
N ASN A 52 8.19 -16.62 2.01
CA ASN A 52 6.99 -15.94 2.48
C ASN A 52 5.72 -16.60 1.92
N PHE A 53 4.73 -16.81 2.76
CA PHE A 53 3.39 -17.27 2.38
C PHE A 53 2.38 -17.04 3.51
N GLY A 54 1.09 -17.13 3.19
CA GLY A 54 0.03 -16.88 4.16
C GLY A 54 -0.71 -18.12 4.63
N THR A 55 -1.69 -17.90 5.48
CA THR A 55 -2.63 -18.91 6.01
C THR A 55 -3.28 -19.73 4.90
N GLY A 56 -3.41 -21.03 5.12
CA GLY A 56 -4.01 -21.97 4.18
C GLY A 56 -3.10 -22.41 3.02
N ALA A 57 -1.83 -21.95 2.99
CA ALA A 57 -0.86 -22.41 2.01
C ALA A 57 -0.45 -23.87 2.28
N ASP A 58 -0.19 -24.62 1.21
CA ASP A 58 0.43 -25.95 1.29
C ASP A 58 1.94 -25.78 1.56
N ILE A 59 2.35 -25.98 2.80
CA ILE A 59 3.71 -25.71 3.30
C ILE A 59 4.77 -26.48 2.52
N ASP A 60 4.52 -27.74 2.20
CA ASP A 60 5.48 -28.56 1.46
C ASP A 60 5.71 -28.01 0.04
N LYS A 61 4.66 -27.53 -0.62
CA LYS A 61 4.79 -26.87 -1.93
C LYS A 61 5.54 -25.56 -1.84
N GLN A 62 5.31 -24.76 -0.78
CA GLN A 62 6.02 -23.48 -0.59
C GLN A 62 7.54 -23.69 -0.48
N PHE A 63 7.98 -24.76 0.17
CA PHE A 63 9.41 -25.07 0.34
C PHE A 63 9.98 -26.02 -0.72
N ALA A 64 9.16 -26.59 -1.62
CA ALA A 64 9.59 -27.64 -2.53
C ALA A 64 10.84 -27.26 -3.35
N LYS A 65 10.84 -26.06 -3.94
CA LYS A 65 11.98 -25.60 -4.76
C LYS A 65 13.22 -25.30 -3.93
N LEU A 66 13.07 -24.78 -2.73
CA LEU A 66 14.18 -24.56 -1.81
C LEU A 66 14.82 -25.89 -1.40
N LYS A 67 14.01 -26.88 -1.02
CA LYS A 67 14.49 -28.23 -0.67
C LYS A 67 15.21 -28.92 -1.84
N GLU A 68 14.74 -28.73 -3.06
CA GLU A 68 15.39 -29.27 -4.28
C GLU A 68 16.80 -28.69 -4.47
N VAL A 69 16.96 -27.38 -4.28
CA VAL A 69 18.24 -26.68 -4.56
C VAL A 69 19.19 -26.70 -3.37
N ARG A 70 18.66 -26.68 -2.16
CA ARG A 70 19.40 -26.67 -0.88
C ARG A 70 18.79 -27.67 0.10
N PRO A 71 18.97 -28.99 -0.10
CA PRO A 71 18.28 -30.02 0.69
C PRO A 71 18.62 -29.97 2.19
N ASP A 72 19.81 -29.50 2.55
CA ASP A 72 20.29 -29.42 3.94
C ASP A 72 20.10 -28.04 4.58
N ALA A 73 19.46 -27.08 3.89
CA ALA A 73 19.25 -25.75 4.44
C ALA A 73 18.16 -25.76 5.52
N PRO A 74 18.33 -25.00 6.62
CA PRO A 74 17.26 -24.81 7.57
C PRO A 74 16.10 -24.09 6.89
N LEU A 75 14.88 -24.50 7.22
CA LEU A 75 13.66 -23.93 6.61
C LEU A 75 13.08 -22.85 7.53
N MET A 76 12.71 -21.73 6.94
CA MET A 76 12.07 -20.61 7.64
C MET A 76 11.07 -19.89 6.74
N CYS A 77 9.86 -19.69 7.25
CA CYS A 77 8.90 -18.73 6.73
C CYS A 77 9.15 -17.39 7.41
N SER A 78 9.71 -16.42 6.71
CA SER A 78 10.05 -15.11 7.31
C SER A 78 8.90 -14.14 7.36
N GLU A 79 7.87 -14.34 6.54
CA GLU A 79 6.58 -13.68 6.66
C GLU A 79 5.48 -14.72 6.51
N PHE A 80 4.88 -15.13 7.63
CA PHE A 80 3.66 -15.91 7.61
C PHE A 80 2.46 -14.98 7.80
N TRP A 81 1.71 -14.73 6.73
CA TRP A 81 0.64 -13.75 6.70
C TRP A 81 -0.61 -14.24 7.44
N SER A 82 -0.83 -13.69 8.65
CA SER A 82 -1.95 -14.04 9.53
C SER A 82 -3.29 -13.43 9.11
N GLY A 83 -3.25 -12.39 8.31
CA GLY A 83 -4.38 -11.61 7.82
C GLY A 83 -4.05 -10.90 6.52
N TRP A 84 -4.65 -9.73 6.33
CA TRP A 84 -4.30 -8.82 5.22
C TRP A 84 -4.72 -7.39 5.58
N PHE A 85 -4.19 -6.41 4.86
CA PHE A 85 -4.53 -5.01 5.05
C PHE A 85 -5.80 -4.63 4.28
N ASP A 86 -6.51 -3.65 4.81
CA ASP A 86 -7.73 -3.12 4.20
C ASP A 86 -7.44 -2.21 3.02
N HIS A 87 -8.33 -2.23 2.05
CA HIS A 87 -8.31 -1.34 0.91
C HIS A 87 -9.47 -0.33 0.99
N TRP A 88 -9.19 0.88 0.59
CA TRP A 88 -10.14 1.97 0.56
C TRP A 88 -11.39 1.63 -0.25
N GLY A 89 -12.56 1.68 0.41
CA GLY A 89 -13.86 1.38 -0.20
C GLY A 89 -14.17 -0.10 -0.40
N ARG A 90 -13.36 -1.03 0.13
CA ARG A 90 -13.64 -2.47 0.16
C ARG A 90 -14.13 -2.93 1.53
N LYS A 91 -14.61 -4.17 1.60
CA LYS A 91 -14.98 -4.81 2.86
C LYS A 91 -13.71 -5.01 3.71
N HIS A 92 -13.86 -4.84 5.02
CA HIS A 92 -12.82 -5.17 6.00
C HIS A 92 -12.34 -6.62 5.85
N GLU A 93 -11.02 -6.79 5.77
CA GLU A 93 -10.38 -8.10 5.64
C GLU A 93 -10.40 -8.85 6.97
N THR A 94 -10.87 -10.08 6.92
CA THR A 94 -10.85 -10.99 8.08
C THR A 94 -10.51 -12.40 7.62
N ARG A 95 -9.74 -13.13 8.41
CA ARG A 95 -9.35 -14.51 8.16
C ARG A 95 -9.57 -15.36 9.40
N ASP A 96 -9.92 -16.61 9.18
CA ASP A 96 -10.12 -17.57 10.26
C ASP A 96 -8.82 -17.80 11.04
N GLY A 97 -8.86 -17.55 12.35
CA GLY A 97 -7.73 -17.75 13.25
C GLY A 97 -7.30 -19.22 13.38
N GLN A 98 -8.21 -20.16 13.18
CA GLN A 98 -7.87 -21.59 13.24
C GLN A 98 -6.97 -21.99 12.07
N ILE A 99 -7.23 -21.48 10.86
CA ILE A 99 -6.37 -21.73 9.68
C ILE A 99 -4.95 -21.19 9.92
N MET A 100 -4.82 -20.05 10.61
CA MET A 100 -3.52 -19.49 11.01
C MET A 100 -2.79 -20.46 11.97
N VAL A 101 -3.50 -20.90 13.02
CA VAL A 101 -2.95 -21.80 14.04
C VAL A 101 -2.53 -23.15 13.43
N ASP A 102 -3.36 -23.72 12.55
CA ASP A 102 -3.07 -24.99 11.89
C ASP A 102 -1.79 -24.92 11.05
N GLY A 103 -1.61 -23.82 10.29
CA GLY A 103 -0.41 -23.60 9.50
C GLY A 103 0.86 -23.42 10.36
N LEU A 104 0.76 -22.65 11.45
CA LEU A 104 1.87 -22.48 12.40
C LEU A 104 2.23 -23.79 13.08
N LYS A 105 1.23 -24.54 13.53
CA LYS A 105 1.42 -25.87 14.14
C LYS A 105 2.10 -26.83 13.17
N GLU A 106 1.67 -26.89 11.93
CA GLU A 106 2.29 -27.73 10.90
C GLU A 106 3.75 -27.37 10.68
N MET A 107 4.10 -26.07 10.64
CA MET A 107 5.51 -25.63 10.53
C MET A 107 6.33 -26.07 11.74
N MET A 108 5.82 -25.89 12.97
CA MET A 108 6.53 -26.29 14.19
C MET A 108 6.72 -27.81 14.25
N ASP A 109 5.70 -28.61 13.92
CA ASP A 109 5.77 -30.07 13.87
C ASP A 109 6.81 -30.58 12.85
N LYS A 110 7.06 -29.80 11.79
CA LYS A 110 8.08 -30.07 10.76
C LYS A 110 9.47 -29.45 11.07
N GLY A 111 9.64 -28.79 12.20
CA GLY A 111 10.89 -28.10 12.56
C GLY A 111 11.19 -26.88 11.69
N ILE A 112 10.17 -26.25 11.11
CA ILE A 112 10.29 -25.06 10.29
C ILE A 112 10.13 -23.83 11.17
N SER A 113 11.10 -22.91 11.12
CA SER A 113 11.02 -21.63 11.82
C SER A 113 10.05 -20.68 11.10
N PHE A 114 9.42 -19.77 11.86
CA PHE A 114 8.55 -18.77 11.28
C PHE A 114 8.68 -17.40 11.95
N SER A 115 8.27 -16.36 11.22
CA SER A 115 8.00 -15.02 11.74
C SER A 115 6.59 -14.63 11.32
N LEU A 116 5.75 -14.29 12.29
CA LEU A 116 4.36 -13.94 12.04
C LEU A 116 4.27 -12.51 11.46
N TYR A 117 3.67 -12.39 10.30
CA TYR A 117 3.40 -11.09 9.64
C TYR A 117 1.88 -10.92 9.47
N MET A 118 1.19 -10.07 10.26
CA MET A 118 1.70 -9.28 11.38
C MET A 118 1.23 -9.87 12.69
N THR A 119 2.02 -9.75 13.76
CA THR A 119 1.53 -9.96 15.12
C THR A 119 0.69 -8.75 15.57
N HIS A 120 1.10 -7.55 15.16
CA HIS A 120 0.43 -6.26 15.33
C HIS A 120 0.71 -5.40 14.11
N GLY A 121 -0.33 -4.98 13.39
CA GLY A 121 -0.17 -4.22 12.15
C GLY A 121 0.08 -2.73 12.36
N GLY A 122 -0.66 -2.10 13.25
CA GLY A 122 -0.53 -0.68 13.58
C GLY A 122 -1.27 0.25 12.61
N THR A 123 -0.84 1.50 12.56
CA THR A 123 -1.46 2.59 11.79
C THR A 123 -0.47 3.22 10.82
N THR A 124 -0.86 3.35 9.56
CA THR A 124 -0.12 4.11 8.54
C THR A 124 -0.68 5.53 8.49
N PHE A 125 -0.02 6.47 9.17
CA PHE A 125 -0.53 7.83 9.31
C PHE A 125 -0.44 8.66 8.01
N GLY A 126 -1.40 9.57 7.83
CA GLY A 126 -1.44 10.52 6.72
C GLY A 126 -1.54 9.82 5.36
N TRP A 127 -0.66 10.20 4.44
CA TRP A 127 -0.59 9.67 3.05
C TRP A 127 0.50 8.61 2.85
N TRP A 128 1.00 7.99 3.91
CA TRP A 128 2.07 7.00 3.84
C TRP A 128 1.61 5.58 3.46
N GLY A 129 0.30 5.37 3.29
CA GLY A 129 -0.26 4.11 2.83
C GLY A 129 0.23 3.74 1.44
N GLY A 130 0.35 2.43 1.20
CA GLY A 130 0.66 1.88 -0.11
C GLY A 130 -0.56 1.62 -0.97
N ALA A 131 -0.34 0.98 -2.11
CA ALA A 131 -1.39 0.49 -2.99
C ALA A 131 -0.95 -0.75 -3.75
N ASN A 132 -1.91 -1.63 -4.05
CA ASN A 132 -1.69 -2.73 -4.99
C ASN A 132 -2.00 -2.31 -6.43
N ASN A 133 -1.38 -3.01 -7.40
CA ASN A 133 -1.60 -2.91 -8.83
C ASN A 133 -1.43 -4.33 -9.44
N PRO A 134 -1.98 -4.69 -10.63
CA PRO A 134 -2.43 -3.80 -11.72
C PRO A 134 -3.83 -3.20 -11.55
N ALA A 135 -4.73 -3.78 -10.77
CA ALA A 135 -5.97 -3.13 -10.43
C ALA A 135 -5.71 -2.20 -9.23
N TYR A 136 -5.52 -0.91 -9.49
CA TYR A 136 -5.17 0.06 -8.46
C TYR A 136 -6.11 -0.02 -7.25
N SER A 137 -5.54 -0.25 -6.10
CA SER A 137 -6.26 -0.45 -4.85
C SER A 137 -5.48 0.14 -3.69
N ALA A 138 -5.83 1.37 -3.30
CA ALA A 138 -5.19 2.07 -2.21
C ALA A 138 -5.51 1.43 -0.86
N MET A 139 -4.52 1.34 0.01
CA MET A 139 -4.67 0.91 1.39
C MET A 139 -5.31 2.00 2.24
N CYS A 140 -6.01 1.60 3.30
CA CYS A 140 -6.48 2.49 4.36
C CYS A 140 -5.31 2.92 5.26
N SER A 141 -5.53 3.94 6.12
CA SER A 141 -4.58 4.30 7.16
C SER A 141 -4.48 3.24 8.24
N SER A 142 -5.57 2.56 8.58
CA SER A 142 -5.51 1.38 9.44
C SER A 142 -4.75 0.24 8.76
N TYR A 143 -3.72 -0.26 9.43
CA TYR A 143 -3.02 -1.49 9.07
C TYR A 143 -3.32 -2.58 10.10
N ASP A 144 -4.58 -2.68 10.49
CA ASP A 144 -5.06 -3.65 11.50
C ASP A 144 -4.64 -5.09 11.17
N TYR A 145 -4.67 -5.43 9.89
CA TYR A 145 -4.20 -6.70 9.33
C TYR A 145 -4.99 -7.92 9.81
N ASP A 146 -6.08 -7.73 10.55
CA ASP A 146 -6.76 -8.80 11.29
C ASP A 146 -5.76 -9.61 12.13
N ALA A 147 -4.81 -8.89 12.75
CA ALA A 147 -3.68 -9.45 13.48
C ALA A 147 -4.08 -10.00 14.87
N PRO A 148 -3.25 -10.86 15.49
CA PRO A 148 -3.46 -11.33 16.86
C PRO A 148 -3.56 -10.22 17.90
N ILE A 149 -2.86 -9.09 17.68
CA ILE A 149 -2.99 -7.88 18.49
C ILE A 149 -3.59 -6.80 17.58
N SER A 150 -4.73 -6.22 18.00
CA SER A 150 -5.43 -5.20 17.24
C SER A 150 -4.62 -3.90 17.10
N GLU A 151 -5.01 -3.02 16.17
CA GLU A 151 -4.39 -1.71 15.99
C GLU A 151 -4.32 -0.89 17.28
N ALA A 152 -5.32 -1.01 18.16
CA ALA A 152 -5.36 -0.35 19.46
C ALA A 152 -4.53 -1.05 20.55
N GLY A 153 -3.87 -2.16 20.26
CA GLY A 153 -3.05 -2.91 21.21
C GLY A 153 -3.83 -3.92 22.06
N TRP A 154 -5.06 -4.25 21.69
CA TRP A 154 -5.86 -5.25 22.41
C TRP A 154 -5.63 -6.65 21.85
N THR A 155 -5.69 -7.66 22.72
CA THR A 155 -5.66 -9.06 22.32
C THR A 155 -6.95 -9.45 21.61
N THR A 156 -6.83 -10.25 20.55
CA THR A 156 -7.95 -10.79 19.78
C THR A 156 -8.13 -12.28 20.01
N ASP A 157 -9.18 -12.88 19.45
CA ASP A 157 -9.37 -14.34 19.47
C ASP A 157 -8.18 -15.08 18.84
N LYS A 158 -7.56 -14.51 17.80
CA LYS A 158 -6.33 -15.05 17.19
C LYS A 158 -5.15 -15.10 18.17
N TYR A 159 -5.01 -14.07 19.00
CA TYR A 159 -3.99 -14.06 20.06
C TYR A 159 -4.16 -15.22 21.03
N PHE A 160 -5.37 -15.44 21.49
CA PHE A 160 -5.64 -16.54 22.44
C PHE A 160 -5.50 -17.90 21.77
N ALA A 161 -5.95 -18.08 20.53
CA ALA A 161 -5.77 -19.30 19.77
C ALA A 161 -4.27 -19.63 19.58
N LEU A 162 -3.46 -18.66 19.17
CA LEU A 162 -2.01 -18.77 19.04
C LEU A 162 -1.35 -19.11 20.39
N ARG A 163 -1.71 -18.36 21.43
CA ARG A 163 -1.19 -18.58 22.80
C ARG A 163 -1.48 -19.98 23.30
N ASN A 164 -2.67 -20.51 23.03
CA ASN A 164 -3.04 -21.85 23.44
C ASN A 164 -2.23 -22.91 22.68
N MET A 165 -2.04 -22.76 21.38
CA MET A 165 -1.23 -23.67 20.57
C MET A 165 0.23 -23.68 21.04
N LEU A 166 0.83 -22.53 21.35
CA LEU A 166 2.23 -22.42 21.78
C LEU A 166 2.50 -23.15 23.11
N LYS A 167 1.50 -23.38 23.95
CA LYS A 167 1.68 -24.17 25.18
C LYS A 167 2.16 -25.59 24.93
N ASP A 168 1.76 -26.17 23.81
CA ASP A 168 2.13 -27.55 23.44
C ASP A 168 3.61 -27.67 23.03
N TYR A 169 4.30 -26.55 22.81
CA TYR A 169 5.70 -26.46 22.36
C TYR A 169 6.63 -25.85 23.41
N MET A 170 6.15 -25.69 24.63
CA MET A 170 6.98 -25.14 25.72
C MET A 170 7.85 -26.22 26.33
N ASP A 171 9.05 -25.84 26.72
CA ASP A 171 9.93 -26.71 27.51
C ASP A 171 9.36 -26.96 28.89
N GLU A 172 9.75 -28.08 29.49
CA GLU A 172 9.34 -28.43 30.86
C GLU A 172 9.74 -27.31 31.86
N GLY A 173 8.76 -26.85 32.63
CA GLY A 173 8.93 -25.77 33.60
C GLY A 173 8.81 -24.35 33.04
N GLN A 174 8.66 -24.18 31.74
CA GLN A 174 8.33 -22.87 31.20
C GLN A 174 6.84 -22.52 31.37
N THR A 175 6.57 -21.24 31.53
CA THR A 175 5.20 -20.69 31.56
C THR A 175 5.09 -19.49 30.66
N LEU A 176 3.95 -19.36 29.97
CA LEU A 176 3.68 -18.14 29.21
C LEU A 176 3.45 -16.98 30.17
N PRO A 177 3.96 -15.77 29.87
CA PRO A 177 3.70 -14.60 30.70
C PRO A 177 2.20 -14.30 30.79
N GLU A 178 1.77 -13.61 31.82
CA GLU A 178 0.38 -13.17 31.93
C GLU A 178 -0.01 -12.27 30.74
N VAL A 179 -1.29 -12.33 30.38
CA VAL A 179 -1.84 -11.45 29.33
C VAL A 179 -1.98 -10.06 29.94
N PRO A 180 -1.43 -9.00 29.33
CA PRO A 180 -1.58 -7.64 29.85
C PRO A 180 -3.05 -7.23 29.92
N GLU A 181 -3.38 -6.34 30.86
CA GLU A 181 -4.68 -5.69 30.90
C GLU A 181 -4.95 -4.90 29.61
N ALA A 182 -6.21 -4.91 29.17
CA ALA A 182 -6.61 -4.13 28.00
C ALA A 182 -6.40 -2.63 28.26
N LEU A 183 -5.85 -1.93 27.27
CA LEU A 183 -5.70 -0.47 27.35
C LEU A 183 -7.08 0.20 27.50
N PRO A 184 -7.17 1.26 28.32
CA PRO A 184 -8.44 1.96 28.52
C PRO A 184 -8.88 2.69 27.26
N VAL A 185 -10.19 2.77 27.08
CA VAL A 185 -10.83 3.54 25.99
C VAL A 185 -11.25 4.91 26.54
N MET A 186 -10.98 5.95 25.77
CA MET A 186 -11.46 7.30 26.08
C MET A 186 -12.79 7.54 25.36
N GLU A 187 -13.81 7.94 26.08
CA GLU A 187 -15.04 8.46 25.49
C GLU A 187 -14.85 9.94 25.15
N VAL A 188 -14.95 10.27 23.86
CA VAL A 188 -14.86 11.65 23.38
C VAL A 188 -16.29 12.21 23.26
N PRO A 189 -16.65 13.25 24.04
CA PRO A 189 -17.97 13.87 23.92
C PRO A 189 -18.16 14.54 22.57
N ALA A 190 -19.42 14.81 22.20
CA ALA A 190 -19.74 15.55 20.98
C ALA A 190 -19.09 16.94 20.99
N ILE A 191 -18.26 17.22 19.96
CA ILE A 191 -17.55 18.48 19.80
C ILE A 191 -18.21 19.31 18.71
N LYS A 192 -18.51 20.57 18.99
CA LYS A 192 -18.99 21.53 17.99
C LYS A 192 -17.81 22.35 17.46
N PHE A 193 -17.52 22.20 16.18
CA PHE A 193 -16.56 23.06 15.49
C PHE A 193 -17.10 24.49 15.37
N THR A 194 -16.29 25.47 15.76
CA THR A 194 -16.66 26.89 15.74
C THR A 194 -15.90 27.70 14.68
N GLN A 195 -14.89 27.11 14.04
CA GLN A 195 -14.05 27.76 13.04
C GLN A 195 -13.87 26.82 11.84
N VAL A 196 -13.84 27.41 10.63
CA VAL A 196 -13.63 26.71 9.35
C VAL A 196 -12.64 27.53 8.53
N ALA A 197 -11.66 26.87 7.94
CA ALA A 197 -10.75 27.43 6.96
C ALA A 197 -10.96 26.70 5.60
N PRO A 198 -11.81 27.24 4.70
CA PRO A 198 -12.04 26.61 3.40
C PRO A 198 -10.75 26.53 2.60
N LEU A 199 -10.44 25.37 2.01
CA LEU A 199 -9.21 25.12 1.24
C LEU A 199 -9.00 26.16 0.14
N ILE A 200 -10.03 26.44 -0.64
CA ILE A 200 -9.97 27.38 -1.80
C ILE A 200 -9.56 28.81 -1.39
N ASN A 201 -9.88 29.21 -0.16
CA ASN A 201 -9.54 30.56 0.34
C ASN A 201 -8.14 30.61 1.02
N ASN A 202 -7.47 29.45 1.14
CA ASN A 202 -6.20 29.31 1.84
C ASN A 202 -5.15 28.59 0.97
N LEU A 203 -5.23 28.74 -0.34
CA LEU A 203 -4.27 28.16 -1.27
C LEU A 203 -2.91 28.85 -1.16
N PRO A 204 -1.80 28.12 -1.33
CA PRO A 204 -0.47 28.72 -1.47
C PRO A 204 -0.35 29.52 -2.77
N GLU A 205 0.74 30.29 -2.89
CA GLU A 205 1.05 30.98 -4.13
C GLU A 205 1.17 29.99 -5.30
N PRO A 206 0.52 30.27 -6.45
CA PRO A 206 0.51 29.36 -7.58
C PRO A 206 1.87 29.30 -8.27
N LYS A 207 2.22 28.16 -8.80
CA LYS A 207 3.35 27.97 -9.72
C LYS A 207 2.80 27.81 -11.14
N GLN A 208 3.21 28.69 -12.05
CA GLN A 208 2.78 28.63 -13.44
C GLN A 208 3.65 27.64 -14.24
N THR A 209 3.02 26.83 -15.07
CA THR A 209 3.68 25.90 -15.99
C THR A 209 2.94 25.88 -17.33
N GLU A 210 3.68 25.67 -18.43
CA GLU A 210 3.09 25.56 -19.77
C GLU A 210 2.35 24.23 -19.97
N GLU A 211 2.79 23.19 -19.25
CA GLU A 211 2.26 21.83 -19.34
C GLU A 211 1.88 21.30 -17.97
N ILE A 212 0.92 20.40 -17.94
CA ILE A 212 0.60 19.65 -16.74
C ILE A 212 1.80 18.83 -16.29
N ARG A 213 2.05 18.82 -14.97
CA ARG A 213 3.14 18.06 -14.35
C ARG A 213 2.67 17.36 -13.10
N PRO A 214 3.20 16.14 -12.79
CA PRO A 214 2.88 15.43 -11.56
C PRO A 214 3.42 16.18 -10.32
N MET A 215 2.90 15.82 -9.15
CA MET A 215 3.26 16.41 -7.85
C MET A 215 4.77 16.45 -7.61
N GLU A 216 5.49 15.39 -7.96
CA GLU A 216 6.93 15.25 -7.73
C GLU A 216 7.77 16.28 -8.48
N LYS A 217 7.21 16.91 -9.53
CA LYS A 217 7.88 18.03 -10.23
C LYS A 217 7.78 19.36 -9.48
N PHE A 218 6.99 19.39 -8.41
CA PHE A 218 6.85 20.52 -7.49
C PHE A 218 7.41 20.21 -6.10
N ASP A 219 8.25 19.17 -5.98
CA ASP A 219 8.81 18.69 -4.71
C ASP A 219 7.73 18.27 -3.70
N GLN A 220 6.57 17.82 -4.20
CA GLN A 220 5.45 17.34 -3.40
C GLN A 220 5.28 15.83 -3.59
N GLY A 221 5.44 15.06 -2.51
CA GLY A 221 5.35 13.59 -2.56
C GLY A 221 3.97 13.02 -2.19
N TRP A 222 3.10 13.82 -1.55
CA TRP A 222 1.81 13.41 -1.01
C TRP A 222 0.86 14.59 -0.81
N GLY A 223 -0.38 14.30 -0.43
CA GLY A 223 -1.42 15.30 -0.21
C GLY A 223 -2.21 15.62 -1.48
N SER A 224 -2.63 16.85 -1.63
CA SER A 224 -3.46 17.29 -2.75
C SER A 224 -2.75 18.34 -3.59
N ILE A 225 -2.98 18.31 -4.91
CA ILE A 225 -2.55 19.33 -5.85
C ILE A 225 -3.77 19.93 -6.57
N LEU A 226 -3.79 21.24 -6.72
CA LEU A 226 -4.81 21.96 -7.48
C LEU A 226 -4.22 22.41 -8.81
N TYR A 227 -4.72 21.87 -9.91
CA TYR A 227 -4.45 22.39 -11.24
C TYR A 227 -5.55 23.38 -11.62
N ARG A 228 -5.16 24.57 -12.07
CA ARG A 228 -6.08 25.65 -12.42
C ARG A 228 -5.75 26.20 -13.79
N THR A 229 -6.78 26.36 -14.63
CA THR A 229 -6.68 27.05 -15.91
C THR A 229 -7.97 27.83 -16.19
N ARG A 230 -7.97 28.67 -17.22
CA ARG A 230 -9.17 29.32 -17.76
C ARG A 230 -9.47 28.73 -19.14
N LEU A 231 -10.76 28.43 -19.36
CA LEU A 231 -11.20 27.93 -20.65
C LEU A 231 -10.92 28.94 -21.76
N PRO A 232 -10.21 28.57 -22.84
CA PRO A 232 -9.86 29.50 -23.91
C PRO A 232 -11.09 29.89 -24.77
N GLU A 233 -12.08 28.98 -24.89
CA GLU A 233 -13.27 29.12 -25.70
C GLU A 233 -14.52 28.64 -24.97
N ASP A 234 -15.70 28.93 -25.58
CA ASP A 234 -16.99 28.40 -25.08
C ASP A 234 -17.04 26.88 -25.25
N VAL A 235 -17.32 26.18 -24.16
CA VAL A 235 -17.51 24.72 -24.12
C VAL A 235 -18.98 24.37 -24.28
N LYS A 236 -19.32 23.56 -25.26
CA LYS A 236 -20.70 23.10 -25.50
C LYS A 236 -21.10 22.03 -24.48
N ALA A 237 -22.38 22.02 -24.09
CA ALA A 237 -22.91 20.92 -23.29
C ALA A 237 -22.69 19.57 -24.00
N GLY A 238 -22.25 18.55 -23.26
CA GLY A 238 -21.93 17.23 -23.79
C GLY A 238 -20.47 17.06 -24.20
N THR A 239 -19.62 18.12 -24.14
CA THR A 239 -18.18 17.97 -24.29
C THR A 239 -17.62 17.14 -23.15
N ILE A 240 -16.68 16.24 -23.46
CA ILE A 240 -16.03 15.38 -22.46
C ILE A 240 -14.74 16.07 -21.99
N LEU A 241 -14.63 16.27 -20.69
CA LEU A 241 -13.33 16.52 -20.05
C LEU A 241 -12.68 15.16 -19.83
N LYS A 242 -11.55 14.91 -20.51
CA LYS A 242 -10.77 13.71 -20.36
C LYS A 242 -9.48 14.01 -19.65
N ILE A 243 -9.21 13.29 -18.55
CA ILE A 243 -7.99 13.37 -17.78
C ILE A 243 -7.26 12.04 -17.90
N THR A 244 -6.15 12.03 -18.64
CA THR A 244 -5.35 10.81 -18.84
C THR A 244 -4.35 10.71 -17.68
N GLU A 245 -4.35 9.53 -17.04
CA GLU A 245 -3.49 9.20 -15.90
C GLU A 245 -3.62 10.21 -14.75
N GLN A 246 -4.83 10.35 -14.22
CA GLN A 246 -5.07 11.04 -12.95
C GLN A 246 -4.81 10.10 -11.77
N HIS A 247 -4.01 10.56 -10.79
CA HIS A 247 -3.57 9.78 -9.63
C HIS A 247 -3.78 10.58 -8.34
N ASP A 248 -4.92 10.39 -7.56
CA ASP A 248 -5.81 9.23 -7.71
C ASP A 248 -7.30 9.60 -7.69
N TRP A 249 -7.67 10.60 -6.90
CA TRP A 249 -9.04 11.08 -6.72
C TRP A 249 -9.13 12.54 -7.16
N THR A 250 -9.89 12.81 -8.22
CA THR A 250 -10.01 14.15 -8.80
C THR A 250 -11.40 14.73 -8.60
N GLN A 251 -11.48 15.92 -8.02
CA GLN A 251 -12.67 16.75 -7.98
C GLN A 251 -12.54 17.87 -9.01
N ILE A 252 -13.59 18.10 -9.80
CA ILE A 252 -13.59 19.03 -10.93
C ILE A 252 -14.57 20.16 -10.65
N PHE A 253 -14.10 21.41 -10.68
CA PHE A 253 -14.91 22.58 -10.40
C PHE A 253 -14.86 23.57 -11.58
N ALA A 254 -15.99 24.26 -11.84
CA ALA A 254 -16.07 25.43 -12.73
C ALA A 254 -16.53 26.62 -11.90
N ASP A 255 -15.72 27.70 -11.89
CA ASP A 255 -15.96 28.92 -11.08
C ASP A 255 -16.33 28.58 -9.62
N GLY A 256 -15.63 27.59 -9.02
CA GLY A 256 -15.86 27.14 -7.65
C GLY A 256 -17.06 26.19 -7.45
N LYS A 257 -17.83 25.91 -8.49
CA LYS A 257 -18.95 24.96 -8.43
C LYS A 257 -18.48 23.55 -8.81
N LEU A 258 -18.69 22.56 -7.94
CA LEU A 258 -18.39 21.17 -8.22
C LEU A 258 -19.23 20.67 -9.41
N LEU A 259 -18.56 20.17 -10.45
CA LEU A 259 -19.16 19.52 -11.62
C LEU A 259 -19.22 18.00 -11.48
N GLY A 260 -18.20 17.40 -10.90
CA GLY A 260 -18.10 15.96 -10.74
C GLY A 260 -16.76 15.53 -10.16
N ARG A 261 -16.56 14.23 -10.16
CA ARG A 261 -15.35 13.59 -9.65
C ARG A 261 -14.93 12.43 -10.54
N LEU A 262 -13.66 12.07 -10.50
CA LEU A 262 -13.11 10.89 -11.15
C LEU A 262 -12.31 10.08 -10.13
N ASP A 263 -12.44 8.76 -10.16
CA ASP A 263 -11.81 7.82 -9.26
C ASP A 263 -10.94 6.83 -10.04
N ARG A 264 -9.61 6.86 -9.80
CA ARG A 264 -8.66 5.94 -10.42
C ARG A 264 -9.00 4.48 -10.16
N ARG A 265 -9.55 4.13 -8.99
CA ARG A 265 -9.92 2.76 -8.63
C ARG A 265 -10.99 2.17 -9.56
N GLY A 266 -11.89 3.02 -10.06
CA GLY A 266 -12.89 2.68 -11.05
C GLY A 266 -12.41 2.76 -12.50
N GLY A 267 -11.17 3.21 -12.74
CA GLY A 267 -10.67 3.49 -14.09
C GLY A 267 -11.31 4.71 -14.73
N GLU A 268 -11.90 5.62 -13.93
CA GLU A 268 -12.61 6.79 -14.42
C GLU A 268 -11.63 7.84 -14.95
N GLN A 269 -11.84 8.30 -16.17
CA GLN A 269 -10.98 9.30 -16.83
C GLN A 269 -11.79 10.40 -17.50
N GLU A 270 -13.10 10.32 -17.56
CA GLU A 270 -13.93 11.18 -18.37
C GLU A 270 -15.13 11.75 -17.59
N LEU A 271 -15.37 13.05 -17.74
CA LEU A 271 -16.53 13.74 -17.20
C LEU A 271 -17.25 14.52 -18.30
N THR A 272 -18.54 14.30 -18.47
CA THR A 272 -19.37 15.10 -19.37
C THR A 272 -19.63 16.49 -18.76
N LEU A 273 -19.25 17.54 -19.49
CA LEU A 273 -19.38 18.93 -19.05
C LEU A 273 -20.75 19.52 -19.44
N PRO A 274 -21.30 20.41 -18.62
CA PRO A 274 -22.37 21.33 -19.05
C PRO A 274 -21.80 22.38 -20.03
N ALA A 275 -22.66 23.21 -20.60
CA ALA A 275 -22.20 24.39 -21.34
C ALA A 275 -21.45 25.34 -20.38
N LEU A 276 -20.23 25.75 -20.76
CA LEU A 276 -19.39 26.70 -20.02
C LEU A 276 -18.92 27.80 -20.96
N LYS A 277 -18.67 28.99 -20.41
CA LYS A 277 -18.19 30.14 -21.19
C LYS A 277 -16.68 30.23 -21.25
N ALA A 278 -16.17 30.82 -22.31
CA ALA A 278 -14.78 31.26 -22.37
C ALA A 278 -14.43 32.09 -21.12
N GLY A 279 -13.23 31.89 -20.57
CA GLY A 279 -12.79 32.54 -19.34
C GLY A 279 -13.26 31.87 -18.04
N THR A 280 -14.18 30.88 -18.08
CA THR A 280 -14.54 30.08 -16.89
C THR A 280 -13.29 29.48 -16.28
N GLN A 281 -13.09 29.65 -14.98
CA GLN A 281 -12.01 29.02 -14.24
C GLN A 281 -12.32 27.53 -14.04
N LEU A 282 -11.47 26.68 -14.55
CA LEU A 282 -11.51 25.23 -14.35
C LEU A 282 -10.48 24.82 -13.32
N ASP A 283 -10.92 24.20 -12.24
CA ASP A 283 -10.10 23.71 -11.15
C ASP A 283 -10.20 22.18 -11.08
N LEU A 284 -9.05 21.51 -11.08
CA LEU A 284 -8.93 20.07 -10.90
C LEU A 284 -8.16 19.81 -9.59
N LEU A 285 -8.87 19.49 -8.52
CA LEU A 285 -8.26 19.14 -7.24
C LEU A 285 -8.00 17.65 -7.21
N VAL A 286 -6.75 17.27 -7.28
CA VAL A 286 -6.33 15.86 -7.26
C VAL A 286 -5.75 15.51 -5.91
N GLU A 287 -6.34 14.56 -5.23
CA GLU A 287 -5.85 14.00 -3.98
C GLU A 287 -5.08 12.69 -4.26
N ALA A 288 -3.86 12.62 -3.77
CA ALA A 288 -3.07 11.42 -3.81
C ALA A 288 -3.58 10.44 -2.75
N MET A 289 -3.87 9.22 -3.16
CA MET A 289 -4.10 8.08 -2.27
C MET A 289 -2.81 7.28 -2.08
N GLY A 290 -2.90 6.04 -1.61
CA GLY A 290 -1.74 5.17 -1.45
C GLY A 290 -0.91 5.06 -2.73
N ARG A 291 0.42 5.09 -2.56
CA ARG A 291 1.37 4.92 -3.66
C ARG A 291 1.65 3.44 -3.88
N VAL A 292 1.67 2.98 -5.14
CA VAL A 292 2.02 1.60 -5.45
C VAL A 292 3.41 1.30 -4.91
N ASN A 293 3.51 0.29 -4.05
CA ASN A 293 4.73 -0.06 -3.31
C ASN A 293 5.22 -1.48 -3.59
N PHE A 294 4.57 -2.21 -4.50
CA PHE A 294 4.92 -3.59 -4.82
C PHE A 294 4.83 -3.87 -6.32
N ASP A 295 5.65 -4.84 -6.82
CA ASP A 295 5.74 -5.28 -8.19
C ASP A 295 6.26 -4.19 -9.17
N LYS A 296 6.12 -4.44 -10.47
CA LYS A 296 6.69 -3.64 -11.57
C LYS A 296 6.15 -2.23 -11.67
N SER A 297 5.02 -1.95 -11.03
CA SER A 297 4.31 -0.67 -11.11
C SER A 297 4.72 0.35 -10.04
N ILE A 298 5.87 0.19 -9.40
CA ILE A 298 6.37 1.09 -8.33
C ILE A 298 6.73 2.52 -8.77
N HIS A 299 6.64 2.83 -10.06
CA HIS A 299 6.84 4.18 -10.60
C HIS A 299 5.54 5.02 -10.60
N ASP A 300 4.80 4.96 -9.52
CA ASP A 300 3.49 5.59 -9.36
C ASP A 300 3.61 7.06 -8.96
N ARG A 301 3.74 7.97 -9.94
CA ARG A 301 3.70 9.42 -9.70
C ARG A 301 2.29 9.88 -9.41
N LYS A 302 2.17 10.97 -8.62
CA LYS A 302 0.88 11.50 -8.15
C LYS A 302 0.49 12.82 -8.84
N GLY A 303 -0.79 13.16 -8.78
CA GLY A 303 -1.38 14.25 -9.55
C GLY A 303 -1.79 13.81 -10.96
N ILE A 304 -1.78 14.70 -11.93
CA ILE A 304 -2.03 14.36 -13.33
C ILE A 304 -0.67 14.16 -14.01
N THR A 305 -0.45 12.97 -14.56
CA THR A 305 0.89 12.58 -15.06
C THR A 305 1.02 12.69 -16.58
N GLU A 306 -0.11 12.79 -17.32
CA GLU A 306 -0.10 12.94 -18.77
C GLU A 306 -0.79 14.22 -19.23
N LYS A 307 -2.10 14.21 -19.51
CA LYS A 307 -2.78 15.35 -20.12
C LYS A 307 -4.24 15.50 -19.70
N VAL A 308 -4.77 16.71 -19.94
CA VAL A 308 -6.19 17.03 -19.84
C VAL A 308 -6.67 17.55 -21.18
N GLU A 309 -7.77 17.00 -21.68
CA GLU A 309 -8.32 17.32 -23.00
C GLU A 309 -9.82 17.65 -22.90
N LEU A 310 -10.25 18.59 -23.75
CA LEU A 310 -11.66 18.78 -24.08
C LEU A 310 -11.95 18.01 -25.36
N VAL A 311 -12.83 17.00 -25.29
CA VAL A 311 -13.15 16.13 -26.44
C VAL A 311 -14.59 16.38 -26.90
N ASN A 312 -14.73 16.77 -28.16
CA ASN A 312 -16.04 16.99 -28.80
C ASN A 312 -16.09 16.20 -30.11
N GLY A 313 -16.75 15.05 -30.10
CA GLY A 313 -16.76 14.14 -31.24
C GLY A 313 -15.37 13.60 -31.57
N LYS A 314 -14.85 13.96 -32.75
CA LYS A 314 -13.49 13.56 -33.20
C LYS A 314 -12.41 14.56 -32.88
N ASN A 315 -12.79 15.73 -32.34
CA ASN A 315 -11.84 16.80 -32.03
C ASN A 315 -11.44 16.71 -30.56
N ALA A 316 -10.15 16.77 -30.29
CA ALA A 316 -9.60 16.84 -28.93
C ALA A 316 -8.66 18.04 -28.86
N GLU A 317 -8.85 18.85 -27.83
CA GLU A 317 -8.02 20.02 -27.54
C GLU A 317 -7.36 19.82 -26.17
N THR A 318 -6.03 19.87 -26.11
CA THR A 318 -5.29 19.78 -24.85
C THR A 318 -5.33 21.10 -24.13
N LEU A 319 -5.77 21.10 -22.87
CA LEU A 319 -5.74 22.26 -22.00
C LEU A 319 -4.29 22.51 -21.53
N LYS A 320 -3.90 23.80 -21.55
CA LYS A 320 -2.62 24.28 -21.03
C LYS A 320 -2.82 25.04 -19.74
N GLY A 321 -1.77 25.08 -18.90
CA GLY A 321 -1.73 25.83 -17.64
C GLY A 321 -1.51 27.32 -17.81
#